data_f4a4560d65a9b17e2dcd040049ea0737
#
_entry.id   f4a4560d65a9b17e2dcd040049ea0737
#
_cell.length_a   1.000
_cell.length_b   1.000
_cell.length_c   1.000
_cell.angle_alpha   90.00
_cell.angle_beta   90.00
_cell.angle_gamma   90.00
#
_symmetry.space_group_name_H-M   'P 1'
#
loop_
_entity.id
_entity.type
_entity.pdbx_description
1 polymer ?
#
loop_
_entity_poly.entity_id
_entity_poly.type
_entity_poly.pdbx_seq_one_letter_code
_entity_poly.pdbx_strand_id
1 'polypeptide(L)'
;MVGAAVTDAPQLSRCGEPAARAALHERLPDKWQGDTVKRLFLLVALAATFVGGLAYGNWGLASLPAGASADTVVIEKAARRLVLMRQGQVLKSYRVSLGGQPIGPKEREGDERTPEGPYVIDSRNPNSAFHLSLHISYPNAADSARAAKLGVAPGGAIMIHGIRNGLGWLGRFQRLRDWTRGCVAVTNPEIEEIWRAVPDGTQVEIVP
;
A
#
# COMPACT_ATOMS: atom_id res chain seq x y z
N MET A 1 -0.60 110.84 -12.35
CA MET A 1 0.73 110.80 -11.70
C MET A 1 1.01 109.34 -11.38
N VAL A 2 2.16 108.92 -11.82
CA VAL A 2 2.88 107.74 -11.43
C VAL A 2 2.27 106.35 -11.77
N GLY A 3 2.77 105.78 -12.84
CA GLY A 3 2.66 104.43 -13.29
C GLY A 3 3.41 103.49 -12.44
N ALA A 4 2.93 102.25 -12.38
CA ALA A 4 3.66 101.13 -11.84
C ALA A 4 3.72 100.05 -12.93
N ALA A 5 4.97 99.74 -13.27
CA ALA A 5 5.30 98.68 -14.24
C ALA A 5 4.95 97.31 -13.68
N VAL A 6 4.30 96.50 -14.47
CA VAL A 6 4.11 95.06 -14.22
C VAL A 6 5.31 94.32 -14.82
N THR A 7 6.13 93.69 -13.97
CA THR A 7 7.22 92.84 -14.37
C THR A 7 6.71 91.43 -14.66
N ASP A 8 6.95 90.96 -15.91
CA ASP A 8 6.75 89.60 -16.35
C ASP A 8 7.66 88.66 -15.57
N ALA A 9 7.04 87.60 -15.01
CA ALA A 9 7.73 86.48 -14.42
C ALA A 9 7.91 85.38 -15.47
N PRO A 10 9.08 84.76 -15.59
CA PRO A 10 9.32 83.71 -16.58
C PRO A 10 8.58 82.37 -16.21
N GLN A 11 7.88 81.87 -17.18
CA GLN A 11 7.29 80.52 -17.13
C GLN A 11 8.38 79.46 -17.02
N LEU A 12 8.40 78.73 -15.91
CA LEU A 12 9.17 77.49 -15.72
C LEU A 12 8.55 76.37 -16.56
N SER A 13 9.25 76.05 -17.63
CA SER A 13 8.95 74.85 -18.40
C SER A 13 8.99 73.62 -17.50
N ARG A 14 7.85 72.93 -17.39
CA ARG A 14 7.78 71.59 -16.76
C ARG A 14 8.62 70.57 -17.58
N CYS A 15 9.78 70.25 -17.02
CA CYS A 15 10.56 69.09 -17.49
C CYS A 15 9.73 67.82 -17.42
N GLY A 16 9.78 67.03 -18.51
CA GLY A 16 9.00 65.90 -18.71
C GLY A 16 9.21 64.82 -17.64
N GLU A 17 8.11 64.20 -17.28
CA GLU A 17 8.11 62.92 -16.55
C GLU A 17 8.87 61.88 -17.32
N PRO A 18 9.71 61.09 -16.66
CA PRO A 18 10.46 60.04 -17.36
C PRO A 18 9.50 58.94 -17.80
N ALA A 19 9.56 58.64 -19.10
CA ALA A 19 8.90 57.51 -19.79
C ALA A 19 9.40 56.13 -19.30
N ALA A 20 9.79 56.03 -18.03
CA ALA A 20 10.40 54.82 -17.44
C ALA A 20 9.43 53.90 -16.67
N ARG A 21 8.09 54.19 -16.68
CA ARG A 21 7.10 53.32 -16.00
C ARG A 21 6.23 52.48 -16.91
N ALA A 22 6.42 52.52 -18.23
CA ALA A 22 5.59 51.78 -19.19
C ALA A 22 6.19 50.41 -19.64
N ALA A 23 7.33 50.00 -19.09
CA ALA A 23 8.06 48.81 -19.61
C ALA A 23 8.12 47.63 -18.69
N LEU A 24 7.17 47.42 -17.78
CA LEU A 24 7.16 46.23 -16.88
C LEU A 24 5.81 45.49 -16.82
N HIS A 25 5.01 45.60 -17.85
CA HIS A 25 3.87 44.69 -18.06
C HIS A 25 3.97 44.04 -19.44
N GLU A 26 5.08 43.31 -19.70
CA GLU A 26 5.03 42.28 -20.70
C GLU A 26 4.08 41.22 -20.18
N ARG A 27 2.79 41.36 -20.53
CA ARG A 27 1.82 40.28 -20.35
C ARG A 27 2.30 39.12 -21.20
N LEU A 28 2.56 37.99 -20.55
CA LEU A 28 2.75 36.73 -21.27
C LEU A 28 1.60 36.60 -22.27
N PRO A 29 1.86 36.16 -23.51
CA PRO A 29 0.81 36.03 -24.52
C PRO A 29 -0.29 35.09 -24.00
N ASP A 30 -1.55 35.45 -24.20
CA ASP A 30 -2.76 34.74 -23.69
C ASP A 30 -2.75 33.24 -23.95
N LYS A 31 -2.10 32.80 -25.03
CA LYS A 31 -1.89 31.41 -25.39
C LYS A 31 -1.09 30.64 -24.33
N TRP A 32 -0.09 31.27 -23.70
CA TRP A 32 0.73 30.65 -22.64
C TRP A 32 -0.03 30.57 -21.31
N GLN A 33 -0.90 31.52 -21.03
CA GLN A 33 -1.72 31.49 -19.82
C GLN A 33 -2.73 30.34 -19.87
N GLY A 34 -3.39 30.12 -21.00
CA GLY A 34 -4.33 29.01 -21.17
C GLY A 34 -3.68 27.63 -21.00
N ASP A 35 -2.48 27.42 -21.55
CA ASP A 35 -1.79 26.13 -21.44
C ASP A 35 -1.23 25.90 -20.05
N THR A 36 -0.74 26.92 -19.36
CA THR A 36 -0.27 26.81 -17.98
C THR A 36 -1.43 26.43 -17.04
N VAL A 37 -2.57 27.08 -17.20
CA VAL A 37 -3.80 26.78 -16.42
C VAL A 37 -4.26 25.35 -16.68
N LYS A 38 -4.32 24.89 -17.93
CA LYS A 38 -4.68 23.50 -18.28
C LYS A 38 -3.72 22.49 -17.67
N ARG A 39 -2.40 22.75 -17.72
CA ARG A 39 -1.38 21.89 -17.08
C ARG A 39 -1.56 21.82 -15.57
N LEU A 40 -1.83 22.96 -14.93
CA LEU A 40 -2.10 23.00 -13.50
C LEU A 40 -3.34 22.19 -13.13
N PHE A 41 -4.45 22.34 -13.87
CA PHE A 41 -5.66 21.53 -13.66
C PHE A 41 -5.39 20.04 -13.85
N LEU A 42 -4.61 19.64 -14.87
CA LEU A 42 -4.23 18.26 -15.08
C LEU A 42 -3.41 17.69 -13.91
N LEU A 43 -2.44 18.46 -13.41
CA LEU A 43 -1.61 18.05 -12.27
C LEU A 43 -2.44 17.92 -10.99
N VAL A 44 -3.36 18.86 -10.74
CA VAL A 44 -4.27 18.81 -9.59
C VAL A 44 -5.21 17.60 -9.70
N ALA A 45 -5.75 17.32 -10.88
CA ALA A 45 -6.60 16.15 -11.12
C ALA A 45 -5.82 14.84 -10.90
N LEU A 46 -4.59 14.75 -11.40
CA LEU A 46 -3.71 13.59 -11.19
C LEU A 46 -3.36 13.41 -9.70
N ALA A 47 -3.05 14.50 -9.00
CA ALA A 47 -2.79 14.45 -7.57
C ALA A 47 -4.05 14.02 -6.78
N ALA A 48 -5.21 14.53 -7.12
CA ALA A 48 -6.47 14.16 -6.48
C ALA A 48 -6.83 12.68 -6.72
N THR A 49 -6.65 12.16 -7.95
CA THR A 49 -6.85 10.74 -8.25
C THR A 49 -5.84 9.85 -7.53
N PHE A 50 -4.58 10.27 -7.42
CA PHE A 50 -3.55 9.55 -6.67
C PHE A 50 -3.89 9.50 -5.17
N VAL A 51 -4.22 10.64 -4.56
CA VAL A 51 -4.62 10.71 -3.14
C VAL A 51 -5.89 9.91 -2.88
N GLY A 52 -6.90 10.03 -3.76
CA GLY A 52 -8.13 9.24 -3.68
C GLY A 52 -7.87 7.75 -3.79
N GLY A 53 -6.97 7.33 -4.69
CA GLY A 53 -6.52 5.95 -4.82
C GLY A 53 -5.84 5.44 -3.54
N LEU A 54 -4.93 6.22 -2.97
CA LEU A 54 -4.28 5.85 -1.70
C LEU A 54 -5.28 5.76 -0.54
N ALA A 55 -6.22 6.69 -0.44
CA ALA A 55 -7.27 6.66 0.57
C ALA A 55 -8.12 5.38 0.42
N TYR A 56 -8.56 5.06 -0.80
CA TYR A 56 -9.31 3.83 -1.07
C TYR A 56 -8.52 2.57 -0.73
N GLY A 57 -7.23 2.51 -1.08
CA GLY A 57 -6.34 1.38 -0.80
C GLY A 57 -6.14 1.11 0.70
N ASN A 58 -6.32 2.13 1.53
CA ASN A 58 -6.13 2.08 2.98
C ASN A 58 -7.42 2.24 3.78
N TRP A 59 -8.60 2.36 3.12
CA TRP A 59 -9.89 2.48 3.82
C TRP A 59 -10.17 1.20 4.61
N GLY A 60 -10.40 1.36 5.92
CA GLY A 60 -10.63 0.25 6.85
C GLY A 60 -11.90 -0.55 6.51
N LEU A 61 -11.78 -1.89 6.55
CA LEU A 61 -12.93 -2.79 6.65
C LEU A 61 -13.38 -2.83 8.12
N ALA A 62 -14.65 -3.21 8.37
CA ALA A 62 -15.12 -3.45 9.72
C ALA A 62 -14.13 -4.38 10.46
N SER A 63 -13.67 -3.96 11.62
CA SER A 63 -12.73 -4.73 12.43
C SER A 63 -13.44 -5.85 13.20
N LEU A 64 -12.69 -6.91 13.55
CA LEU A 64 -13.19 -7.93 14.47
C LEU A 64 -13.51 -7.29 15.84
N PRO A 65 -14.54 -7.79 16.54
CA PRO A 65 -14.81 -7.37 17.91
C PRO A 65 -13.57 -7.55 18.81
N ALA A 66 -13.44 -6.68 19.80
CA ALA A 66 -12.41 -6.85 20.83
C ALA A 66 -12.58 -8.22 21.53
N GLY A 67 -11.46 -8.96 21.68
CA GLY A 67 -11.47 -10.30 22.28
C GLY A 67 -11.89 -11.43 21.33
N ALA A 68 -12.16 -11.16 20.06
CA ALA A 68 -12.33 -12.23 19.08
C ALA A 68 -11.08 -13.12 19.00
N SER A 69 -11.27 -14.44 19.06
CA SER A 69 -10.19 -15.42 18.97
C SER A 69 -10.59 -16.50 18.01
N ALA A 70 -9.75 -16.77 17.01
CA ALA A 70 -9.90 -17.87 16.07
C ALA A 70 -9.27 -19.14 16.63
N ASP A 71 -9.87 -20.29 16.32
CA ASP A 71 -9.29 -21.61 16.55
C ASP A 71 -8.79 -22.26 15.25
N THR A 72 -9.20 -21.71 14.11
CA THR A 72 -8.85 -22.23 12.80
C THR A 72 -8.64 -21.07 11.82
N VAL A 73 -7.61 -21.18 11.00
CA VAL A 73 -7.32 -20.35 9.84
C VAL A 73 -7.43 -21.21 8.59
N VAL A 74 -8.29 -20.83 7.65
CA VAL A 74 -8.37 -21.51 6.34
C VAL A 74 -7.82 -20.59 5.26
N ILE A 75 -6.88 -21.07 4.46
CA ILE A 75 -6.29 -20.34 3.33
C ILE A 75 -6.73 -21.03 2.04
N GLU A 76 -7.60 -20.37 1.30
CA GLU A 76 -8.13 -20.83 0.02
C GLU A 76 -7.32 -20.20 -1.11
N LYS A 77 -6.40 -20.96 -1.69
CA LYS A 77 -5.43 -20.44 -2.66
C LYS A 77 -6.11 -19.95 -3.93
N ALA A 78 -7.04 -20.71 -4.51
CA ALA A 78 -7.77 -20.32 -5.72
C ALA A 78 -8.55 -19.01 -5.51
N ALA A 79 -9.17 -18.83 -4.35
CA ALA A 79 -9.93 -17.65 -3.99
C ALA A 79 -9.07 -16.46 -3.53
N ARG A 80 -7.75 -16.62 -3.30
CA ARG A 80 -6.86 -15.64 -2.65
C ARG A 80 -7.49 -15.11 -1.38
N ARG A 81 -7.91 -16.02 -0.51
CA ARG A 81 -8.68 -15.71 0.70
C ARG A 81 -8.10 -16.42 1.92
N LEU A 82 -7.98 -15.70 3.01
CA LEU A 82 -7.73 -16.21 4.34
C LEU A 82 -9.00 -16.01 5.16
N VAL A 83 -9.47 -17.06 5.81
CA VAL A 83 -10.68 -17.08 6.63
C VAL A 83 -10.31 -17.39 8.06
N LEU A 84 -10.68 -16.54 9.02
CA LEU A 84 -10.64 -16.85 10.44
C LEU A 84 -11.94 -17.51 10.86
N MET A 85 -11.83 -18.61 11.54
CA MET A 85 -12.99 -19.37 12.03
C MET A 85 -12.91 -19.62 13.54
N ARG A 86 -14.05 -19.80 14.15
CA ARG A 86 -14.20 -20.26 15.54
C ARG A 86 -15.36 -21.23 15.62
N GLN A 87 -15.10 -22.43 16.13
CA GLN A 87 -16.12 -23.49 16.28
C GLN A 87 -16.90 -23.74 14.98
N GLY A 88 -16.20 -23.76 13.85
CA GLY A 88 -16.78 -23.97 12.51
C GLY A 88 -17.52 -22.74 11.93
N GLN A 89 -17.61 -21.62 12.65
CA GLN A 89 -18.23 -20.41 12.14
C GLN A 89 -17.19 -19.41 11.65
N VAL A 90 -17.48 -18.74 10.53
CA VAL A 90 -16.62 -17.71 9.98
C VAL A 90 -16.69 -16.44 10.84
N LEU A 91 -15.56 -16.02 11.38
CA LEU A 91 -15.40 -14.73 12.06
C LEU A 91 -15.20 -13.60 11.05
N LYS A 92 -14.24 -13.80 10.14
CA LYS A 92 -13.88 -12.80 9.13
C LYS A 92 -13.06 -13.42 8.01
N SER A 93 -13.10 -12.82 6.84
CA SER A 93 -12.25 -13.18 5.71
C SER A 93 -11.43 -12.00 5.20
N TYR A 94 -10.24 -12.29 4.70
CA TYR A 94 -9.28 -11.33 4.17
C TYR A 94 -8.85 -11.76 2.78
N ARG A 95 -8.68 -10.81 1.88
CA ARG A 95 -8.01 -11.08 0.60
C ARG A 95 -6.51 -11.09 0.81
N VAL A 96 -5.82 -12.03 0.17
CA VAL A 96 -4.39 -12.24 0.33
C VAL A 96 -3.65 -12.19 -1.00
N SER A 97 -2.33 -11.97 -0.96
CA SER A 97 -1.40 -12.34 -2.02
C SER A 97 -0.62 -13.57 -1.57
N LEU A 98 -0.35 -14.46 -2.50
CA LEU A 98 0.34 -15.74 -2.27
C LEU A 98 1.75 -15.74 -2.89
N GLY A 99 2.36 -16.89 -2.95
CA GLY A 99 3.59 -17.12 -3.71
C GLY A 99 3.42 -16.82 -5.19
N GLY A 100 4.47 -16.37 -5.87
CA GLY A 100 4.44 -15.97 -7.29
C GLY A 100 4.00 -17.10 -8.25
N GLN A 101 4.05 -18.37 -7.80
CA GLN A 101 3.55 -19.55 -8.51
C GLN A 101 2.47 -20.26 -7.67
N PRO A 102 1.25 -19.70 -7.58
CA PRO A 102 0.27 -20.13 -6.57
C PRO A 102 -0.39 -21.50 -6.85
N ILE A 103 -0.21 -22.07 -8.02
CA ILE A 103 -0.87 -23.33 -8.43
C ILE A 103 -0.10 -24.53 -7.93
N GLY A 104 -0.80 -25.45 -7.26
CA GLY A 104 -0.25 -26.69 -6.70
C GLY A 104 0.48 -26.48 -5.38
N PRO A 105 0.81 -27.57 -4.67
CA PRO A 105 1.51 -27.54 -3.39
C PRO A 105 2.96 -27.11 -3.55
N LYS A 106 3.54 -26.58 -2.47
CA LYS A 106 4.97 -26.35 -2.38
C LYS A 106 5.71 -27.69 -2.33
N GLU A 107 6.74 -27.83 -3.16
CA GLU A 107 7.52 -29.07 -3.29
C GLU A 107 9.00 -28.89 -2.93
N ARG A 108 9.55 -27.69 -3.17
CA ARG A 108 10.98 -27.40 -2.95
C ARG A 108 11.22 -25.94 -2.60
N GLU A 109 12.41 -25.69 -2.07
CA GLU A 109 12.87 -24.31 -1.87
C GLU A 109 12.93 -23.54 -3.20
N GLY A 110 12.51 -22.29 -3.19
CA GLY A 110 12.58 -21.39 -4.37
C GLY A 110 11.51 -21.63 -5.43
N ASP A 111 10.56 -22.56 -5.26
CA ASP A 111 9.47 -22.79 -6.21
C ASP A 111 8.37 -21.72 -6.20
N GLU A 112 8.46 -20.76 -5.27
CA GLU A 112 7.52 -19.68 -5.08
C GLU A 112 6.07 -20.12 -4.87
N ARG A 113 5.87 -21.37 -4.43
CA ARG A 113 4.54 -21.93 -4.14
C ARG A 113 4.20 -21.78 -2.66
N THR A 114 2.93 -21.51 -2.37
CA THR A 114 2.36 -21.62 -1.04
C THR A 114 2.00 -23.10 -0.81
N PRO A 115 2.38 -23.71 0.34
CA PRO A 115 2.10 -25.09 0.63
C PRO A 115 0.59 -25.38 0.70
N GLU A 116 0.22 -26.65 0.68
CA GLU A 116 -1.14 -27.16 0.85
C GLU A 116 -1.14 -28.25 1.92
N GLY A 117 -2.18 -28.26 2.76
CA GLY A 117 -2.37 -29.23 3.82
C GLY A 117 -2.56 -28.60 5.20
N PRO A 118 -2.56 -29.45 6.25
CA PRO A 118 -2.74 -29.02 7.63
C PRO A 118 -1.41 -28.61 8.28
N TYR A 119 -1.48 -27.47 8.98
CA TYR A 119 -0.37 -26.86 9.73
C TYR A 119 -0.90 -26.26 11.03
N VAL A 120 -0.01 -25.61 11.77
CA VAL A 120 -0.35 -24.78 12.94
C VAL A 120 0.44 -23.50 12.91
N ILE A 121 -0.04 -22.47 13.59
CA ILE A 121 0.75 -21.30 13.94
C ILE A 121 1.65 -21.70 15.11
N ASP A 122 2.95 -21.80 14.88
CA ASP A 122 3.91 -22.28 15.88
C ASP A 122 4.78 -21.18 16.48
N SER A 123 4.87 -20.03 15.84
CA SER A 123 5.63 -18.89 16.38
C SER A 123 5.22 -17.56 15.77
N ARG A 124 5.65 -16.47 16.43
CA ARG A 124 5.34 -15.09 16.07
C ARG A 124 6.59 -14.23 16.04
N ASN A 125 6.67 -13.31 15.09
CA ASN A 125 7.76 -12.35 15.02
C ASN A 125 7.22 -10.90 14.98
N PRO A 126 7.29 -10.16 16.11
CA PRO A 126 6.86 -8.77 16.15
C PRO A 126 7.86 -7.84 15.44
N ASN A 127 9.09 -8.29 15.19
CA ASN A 127 10.16 -7.54 14.54
C ASN A 127 10.37 -7.99 13.08
N SER A 128 9.30 -8.40 12.43
CA SER A 128 9.34 -8.86 11.04
C SER A 128 9.73 -7.72 10.07
N ALA A 129 10.50 -8.03 9.04
CA ALA A 129 10.74 -7.13 7.91
C ALA A 129 9.44 -6.80 7.12
N PHE A 130 8.35 -7.49 7.44
CA PHE A 130 7.02 -7.36 6.85
C PHE A 130 5.97 -6.98 7.91
N HIS A 131 6.28 -6.00 8.74
CA HIS A 131 5.47 -5.46 9.81
C HIS A 131 5.31 -6.46 10.98
N LEU A 132 4.42 -7.43 10.88
CA LEU A 132 4.23 -8.55 11.80
C LEU A 132 4.18 -9.84 11.00
N SER A 133 4.59 -10.97 11.60
CA SER A 133 4.43 -12.27 10.95
C SER A 133 4.09 -13.39 11.94
N LEU A 134 3.19 -14.29 11.50
CA LEU A 134 2.83 -15.53 12.15
C LEU A 134 3.45 -16.66 11.33
N HIS A 135 4.28 -17.52 11.94
CA HIS A 135 4.91 -18.63 11.26
C HIS A 135 3.93 -19.82 11.17
N ILE A 136 3.87 -20.41 9.99
CA ILE A 136 3.12 -21.65 9.72
C ILE A 136 4.11 -22.82 9.82
N SER A 137 3.76 -23.90 10.50
CA SER A 137 4.63 -25.05 10.78
C SER A 137 5.00 -25.89 9.52
N TYR A 138 5.34 -25.18 8.44
CA TYR A 138 5.89 -25.78 7.22
C TYR A 138 7.43 -25.80 7.30
N PRO A 139 8.13 -26.89 6.84
CA PRO A 139 7.55 -28.14 6.35
C PRO A 139 7.15 -29.10 7.48
N ASN A 140 6.01 -29.76 7.33
CA ASN A 140 5.65 -30.88 8.19
C ASN A 140 6.36 -32.18 7.73
N ALA A 141 6.10 -33.29 8.42
CA ALA A 141 6.73 -34.59 8.10
C ALA A 141 6.41 -35.06 6.67
N ALA A 142 5.17 -34.82 6.20
CA ALA A 142 4.75 -35.23 4.86
C ALA A 142 5.44 -34.37 3.77
N ASP A 143 5.61 -33.08 4.00
CA ASP A 143 6.32 -32.17 3.10
C ASP A 143 7.80 -32.53 2.99
N SER A 144 8.43 -32.79 4.14
CA SER A 144 9.83 -33.25 4.23
C SER A 144 10.05 -34.58 3.51
N ALA A 145 9.15 -35.54 3.70
CA ALA A 145 9.22 -36.80 3.03
C ALA A 145 9.03 -36.71 1.50
N ARG A 146 8.15 -35.81 1.05
CA ARG A 146 7.93 -35.53 -0.37
C ARG A 146 9.16 -34.91 -1.02
N ALA A 147 9.73 -33.90 -0.39
CA ALA A 147 10.96 -33.23 -0.85
C ALA A 147 12.14 -34.20 -0.91
N ALA A 148 12.30 -35.06 0.12
CA ALA A 148 13.34 -36.08 0.15
C ALA A 148 13.22 -37.10 -1.00
N LYS A 149 12.01 -37.52 -1.36
CA LYS A 149 11.77 -38.41 -2.54
C LYS A 149 12.18 -37.73 -3.85
N LEU A 150 12.10 -36.41 -3.93
CA LEU A 150 12.50 -35.64 -5.09
C LEU A 150 14.01 -35.28 -5.05
N GLY A 151 14.71 -35.58 -3.97
CA GLY A 151 16.13 -35.19 -3.79
C GLY A 151 16.36 -33.70 -3.64
N VAL A 152 15.40 -32.95 -3.09
CA VAL A 152 15.45 -31.49 -2.95
C VAL A 152 15.19 -31.05 -1.52
N ALA A 153 15.63 -29.84 -1.17
CA ALA A 153 15.25 -29.20 0.10
C ALA A 153 13.80 -28.70 0.02
N PRO A 154 12.97 -28.92 1.04
CA PRO A 154 11.58 -28.43 1.06
C PRO A 154 11.50 -26.91 1.17
N GLY A 155 12.56 -26.28 1.70
CA GLY A 155 12.55 -24.89 2.15
C GLY A 155 11.86 -24.75 3.50
N GLY A 156 11.48 -23.51 3.86
CA GLY A 156 10.85 -23.21 5.16
C GLY A 156 10.37 -21.77 5.22
N ALA A 157 10.18 -21.27 6.44
CA ALA A 157 9.82 -19.87 6.72
C ALA A 157 8.56 -19.41 5.97
N ILE A 158 7.53 -20.22 5.93
CA ILE A 158 6.20 -19.85 5.41
C ILE A 158 5.46 -19.10 6.50
N MET A 159 5.00 -17.89 6.18
CA MET A 159 4.40 -17.00 7.15
C MET A 159 3.12 -16.34 6.61
N ILE A 160 2.21 -16.00 7.51
CA ILE A 160 1.19 -14.98 7.29
C ILE A 160 1.80 -13.67 7.75
N HIS A 161 1.87 -12.64 6.88
CA HIS A 161 2.58 -11.39 7.20
C HIS A 161 1.95 -10.16 6.56
N GLY A 162 2.34 -8.99 7.04
CA GLY A 162 1.97 -7.71 6.45
C GLY A 162 2.78 -7.34 5.21
N ILE A 163 2.79 -6.07 4.88
CA ILE A 163 3.54 -5.51 3.76
C ILE A 163 4.96 -5.20 4.24
N ARG A 164 5.94 -5.29 3.34
CA ARG A 164 7.33 -4.94 3.62
C ARG A 164 7.43 -3.56 4.27
N ASN A 165 8.27 -3.43 5.29
CA ASN A 165 8.51 -2.18 5.99
C ASN A 165 8.89 -1.05 5.02
N GLY A 166 8.31 0.13 5.21
CA GLY A 166 8.41 1.27 4.30
C GLY A 166 7.41 1.26 3.13
N LEU A 167 6.75 0.14 2.83
CA LEU A 167 5.78 0.00 1.74
C LEU A 167 4.33 -0.17 2.21
N GLY A 168 4.05 -0.04 3.52
CA GLY A 168 2.70 -0.22 4.09
C GLY A 168 1.62 0.67 3.46
N TRP A 169 2.02 1.83 2.91
CA TRP A 169 1.14 2.75 2.21
C TRP A 169 0.49 2.15 0.94
N LEU A 170 1.05 1.08 0.38
CA LEU A 170 0.44 0.36 -0.74
C LEU A 170 -0.93 -0.22 -0.36
N GLY A 171 -1.17 -0.56 0.91
CA GLY A 171 -2.45 -1.08 1.36
C GLY A 171 -2.93 -2.23 0.47
N ARG A 172 -4.17 -2.13 -0.03
CA ARG A 172 -4.79 -3.17 -0.88
C ARG A 172 -4.14 -3.32 -2.25
N PHE A 173 -3.38 -2.36 -2.73
CA PHE A 173 -2.71 -2.45 -4.03
C PHE A 173 -1.66 -3.56 -4.08
N GLN A 174 -1.13 -3.99 -2.92
CA GLN A 174 -0.24 -5.15 -2.85
C GLN A 174 -0.87 -6.44 -3.44
N ARG A 175 -2.21 -6.49 -3.56
CA ARG A 175 -2.98 -7.64 -4.07
C ARG A 175 -3.15 -7.68 -5.58
N LEU A 176 -2.56 -6.74 -6.32
CA LEU A 176 -2.62 -6.71 -7.78
C LEU A 176 -1.91 -7.92 -8.42
N ARG A 177 -1.03 -8.56 -7.68
CA ARG A 177 -0.35 -9.80 -8.07
C ARG A 177 0.05 -10.62 -6.86
N ASP A 178 0.26 -11.92 -7.06
CA ASP A 178 0.97 -12.78 -6.12
C ASP A 178 2.47 -12.47 -6.22
N TRP A 179 3.13 -12.18 -5.10
CA TRP A 179 4.48 -11.62 -5.09
C TRP A 179 5.42 -12.21 -4.05
N THR A 180 4.91 -13.09 -3.19
CA THR A 180 5.73 -13.68 -2.13
C THR A 180 6.52 -14.89 -2.66
N ARG A 181 7.41 -15.41 -1.81
CA ARG A 181 8.12 -16.66 -2.09
C ARG A 181 7.44 -17.90 -1.51
N GLY A 182 6.10 -17.81 -1.32
CA GLY A 182 5.28 -18.87 -0.75
C GLY A 182 4.52 -18.46 0.50
N CYS A 183 4.81 -17.32 1.09
CA CYS A 183 4.08 -16.75 2.21
C CYS A 183 2.68 -16.26 1.81
N VAL A 184 1.88 -15.94 2.81
CA VAL A 184 0.53 -15.37 2.67
C VAL A 184 0.57 -13.92 3.15
N ALA A 185 0.43 -12.97 2.24
CA ALA A 185 0.52 -11.54 2.55
C ALA A 185 -0.85 -10.88 2.63
N VAL A 186 -1.05 -10.06 3.66
CA VAL A 186 -2.20 -9.20 3.91
C VAL A 186 -1.74 -7.74 4.06
N THR A 187 -2.65 -6.80 4.25
CA THR A 187 -2.29 -5.41 4.58
C THR A 187 -1.83 -5.28 6.04
N ASN A 188 -1.12 -4.19 6.37
CA ASN A 188 -0.66 -3.98 7.74
C ASN A 188 -1.79 -3.93 8.78
N PRO A 189 -2.90 -3.21 8.58
CA PRO A 189 -4.02 -3.27 9.51
C PRO A 189 -4.64 -4.67 9.65
N GLU A 190 -4.64 -5.47 8.57
CA GLU A 190 -5.18 -6.82 8.61
C GLU A 190 -4.26 -7.79 9.36
N ILE A 191 -2.93 -7.70 9.20
CA ILE A 191 -2.04 -8.56 9.99
C ILE A 191 -2.07 -8.20 11.47
N GLU A 192 -2.28 -6.93 11.83
CA GLU A 192 -2.47 -6.52 13.24
C GLU A 192 -3.73 -7.14 13.82
N GLU A 193 -4.80 -7.20 13.05
CA GLU A 193 -6.06 -7.82 13.46
C GLU A 193 -5.91 -9.35 13.58
N ILE A 194 -5.31 -10.01 12.60
CA ILE A 194 -5.01 -11.44 12.61
C ILE A 194 -4.09 -11.78 13.79
N TRP A 195 -3.07 -10.97 14.05
CA TRP A 195 -2.17 -11.12 15.16
C TRP A 195 -2.89 -11.15 16.52
N ARG A 196 -3.88 -10.30 16.72
CA ARG A 196 -4.66 -10.27 17.96
C ARG A 196 -5.61 -11.46 18.08
N ALA A 197 -6.18 -11.90 16.96
CA ALA A 197 -7.24 -12.91 16.93
C ALA A 197 -6.73 -14.34 16.81
N VAL A 198 -5.49 -14.58 16.40
CA VAL A 198 -4.93 -15.92 16.12
C VAL A 198 -3.82 -16.22 17.13
N PRO A 199 -4.08 -17.02 18.19
CA PRO A 199 -3.07 -17.44 19.15
C PRO A 199 -2.11 -18.49 18.55
N ASP A 200 -0.96 -18.70 19.21
CA ASP A 200 -0.08 -19.84 18.89
C ASP A 200 -0.81 -21.15 19.15
N GLY A 201 -0.54 -22.16 18.32
CA GLY A 201 -1.26 -23.43 18.31
C GLY A 201 -2.53 -23.45 17.46
N THR A 202 -2.97 -22.29 16.91
CA THR A 202 -4.13 -22.23 16.01
C THR A 202 -3.92 -23.12 14.79
N GLN A 203 -4.92 -23.94 14.47
CA GLN A 203 -4.92 -24.80 13.28
C GLN A 203 -4.93 -23.96 12.01
N VAL A 204 -4.14 -24.37 11.01
CA VAL A 204 -4.09 -23.76 9.69
C VAL A 204 -4.35 -24.82 8.64
N GLU A 205 -5.38 -24.63 7.84
CA GLU A 205 -5.68 -25.48 6.68
C GLU A 205 -5.43 -24.67 5.41
N ILE A 206 -4.58 -25.15 4.53
CA ILE A 206 -4.29 -24.51 3.23
C ILE A 206 -4.81 -25.42 2.13
N VAL A 207 -5.83 -24.93 1.42
CA VAL A 207 -6.51 -25.67 0.35
C VAL A 207 -6.26 -25.02 -1.02
N PRO A 208 -6.34 -25.81 -2.11
CA PRO A 208 -6.18 -25.33 -3.50
C PRO A 208 -7.01 -24.11 -3.88
#